data_399e1ff27b9384330f221de3a4ad48db
#
_entry.id   399e1ff27b9384330f221de3a4ad48db
#
_cell.length_a   1.000
_cell.length_b   1.000
_cell.length_c   1.000
_cell.angle_alpha   90.00
_cell.angle_beta   90.00
_cell.angle_gamma   90.00
#
_symmetry.space_group_name_H-M   'P 1'
#
loop_
_entity.id
_entity.type
_entity.pdbx_description
1 polymer ?
#
loop_
_entity_poly.entity_id
_entity_poly.type
_entity_poly.pdbx_seq_one_letter_code
_entity_poly.pdbx_strand_id
1 'polypeptide(L)'
;MGFSSALQSRAAHEALIVRQDAELRLMETMKRSIQMKAKCDKEYAISLTAVAQQGLKIDRADEMQGSLISKSWRSYMDELDHQAKQFKFNAEQLEVVCDKLTHLSQDKRKARKAYQEEHAKIAARLNHVSVSANTLNIH
;
A
#
# COMPACT_ATOMS: atom_id res chain seq x y z
N MET A 1 -15.43 -41.61 9.10
CA MET A 1 -15.64 -40.35 8.35
C MET A 1 -15.35 -39.10 9.16
N GLY A 2 -15.65 -39.03 10.43
CA GLY A 2 -15.51 -37.79 11.22
C GLY A 2 -14.06 -37.31 11.43
N PHE A 3 -13.11 -38.21 11.69
CA PHE A 3 -11.75 -37.85 12.05
C PHE A 3 -10.94 -37.29 10.85
N SER A 4 -11.03 -37.98 9.71
CA SER A 4 -10.35 -37.53 8.47
C SER A 4 -10.89 -36.18 7.97
N SER A 5 -12.19 -36.00 8.02
CA SER A 5 -12.87 -34.74 7.65
C SER A 5 -12.50 -33.59 8.61
N ALA A 6 -12.41 -33.85 9.93
CA ALA A 6 -11.99 -32.87 10.92
C ALA A 6 -10.51 -32.44 10.72
N LEU A 7 -9.61 -33.37 10.40
CA LEU A 7 -8.21 -33.09 10.11
C LEU A 7 -8.06 -32.25 8.83
N GLN A 8 -8.81 -32.55 7.78
CA GLN A 8 -8.81 -31.78 6.54
C GLN A 8 -9.35 -30.35 6.77
N SER A 9 -10.40 -30.21 7.57
CA SER A 9 -10.97 -28.90 7.92
C SER A 9 -9.98 -28.07 8.72
N ARG A 10 -9.27 -28.67 9.68
CA ARG A 10 -8.24 -28.00 10.48
C ARG A 10 -7.06 -27.56 9.61
N ALA A 11 -6.57 -28.43 8.74
CA ALA A 11 -5.47 -28.12 7.82
C ALA A 11 -5.85 -26.98 6.85
N ALA A 12 -7.08 -26.99 6.32
CA ALA A 12 -7.60 -25.91 5.48
C ALA A 12 -7.70 -24.57 6.23
N HIS A 13 -8.16 -24.58 7.47
CA HIS A 13 -8.22 -23.40 8.32
C HIS A 13 -6.83 -22.83 8.58
N GLU A 14 -5.86 -23.66 8.96
CA GLU A 14 -4.48 -23.23 9.21
C GLU A 14 -3.83 -22.66 7.94
N ALA A 15 -4.04 -23.30 6.78
CA ALA A 15 -3.56 -22.82 5.50
C ALA A 15 -4.15 -21.45 5.13
N LEU A 16 -5.44 -21.25 5.40
CA LEU A 16 -6.10 -19.96 5.16
C LEU A 16 -5.51 -18.85 6.04
N ILE A 17 -5.27 -19.12 7.31
CA ILE A 17 -4.66 -18.14 8.24
C ILE A 17 -3.24 -17.79 7.79
N VAL A 18 -2.42 -18.75 7.40
CA VAL A 18 -1.07 -18.52 6.87
C VAL A 18 -1.11 -17.64 5.62
N ARG A 19 -2.04 -17.91 4.71
CA ARG A 19 -2.23 -17.10 3.50
C ARG A 19 -2.65 -15.67 3.82
N GLN A 20 -3.59 -15.49 4.73
CA GLN A 20 -4.04 -14.16 5.16
C GLN A 20 -2.90 -13.35 5.79
N ASP A 21 -2.06 -13.99 6.61
CA ASP A 21 -0.86 -13.36 7.16
C ASP A 21 0.13 -12.93 6.07
N ALA A 22 0.35 -13.79 5.08
CA ALA A 22 1.22 -13.49 3.96
C ALA A 22 0.70 -12.32 3.13
N GLU A 23 -0.60 -12.26 2.87
CA GLU A 23 -1.24 -11.14 2.16
C GLU A 23 -1.07 -9.82 2.91
N LEU A 24 -1.30 -9.81 4.21
CA LEU A 24 -1.13 -8.61 5.04
C LEU A 24 0.33 -8.12 5.05
N ARG A 25 1.30 -9.04 5.15
CA ARG A 25 2.72 -8.70 5.06
C ARG A 25 3.09 -8.13 3.68
N LEU A 26 2.56 -8.72 2.61
CA LEU A 26 2.77 -8.24 1.25
C LEU A 26 2.22 -6.81 1.08
N MET A 27 1.00 -6.56 1.56
CA MET A 27 0.39 -5.23 1.49
C MET A 27 1.20 -4.18 2.25
N GLU A 28 1.76 -4.53 3.40
CA GLU A 28 2.63 -3.65 4.17
C GLU A 28 3.94 -3.36 3.42
N THR A 29 4.53 -4.36 2.79
CA THR A 29 5.72 -4.20 1.95
C THR A 29 5.45 -3.30 0.75
N MET A 30 4.33 -3.51 0.06
CA MET A 30 3.90 -2.68 -1.06
C MET A 30 3.72 -1.23 -0.63
N LYS A 31 3.03 -1.00 0.49
CA LYS A 31 2.80 0.33 1.04
C LYS A 31 4.10 1.06 1.33
N ARG A 32 5.05 0.42 2.01
CA ARG A 32 6.37 1.02 2.31
C ARG A 32 7.13 1.38 1.04
N SER A 33 7.16 0.48 0.06
CA SER A 33 7.84 0.72 -1.22
C SER A 33 7.24 1.91 -1.96
N ILE A 34 5.91 1.99 -2.03
CA ILE A 34 5.20 3.09 -2.68
C ILE A 34 5.41 4.40 -1.94
N GLN A 35 5.42 4.40 -0.61
CA GLN A 35 5.74 5.58 0.19
C GLN A 35 7.16 6.10 -0.08
N MET A 36 8.13 5.19 -0.19
CA MET A 36 9.50 5.56 -0.55
C MET A 36 9.58 6.16 -1.95
N LYS A 37 8.87 5.59 -2.92
CA LYS A 37 8.81 6.14 -4.28
C LYS A 37 8.19 7.53 -4.29
N ALA A 38 7.08 7.75 -3.59
CA ALA A 38 6.44 9.06 -3.46
C ALA A 38 7.40 10.10 -2.83
N LYS A 39 8.16 9.71 -1.82
CA LYS A 39 9.17 10.57 -1.21
C LYS A 39 10.27 10.94 -2.20
N CYS A 40 10.80 9.98 -2.95
CA CYS A 40 11.81 10.23 -3.99
C CYS A 40 11.29 11.20 -5.06
N ASP A 41 10.06 11.02 -5.51
CA ASP A 41 9.45 11.89 -6.53
C ASP A 41 9.26 13.32 -6.00
N LYS A 42 8.85 13.49 -4.75
CA LYS A 42 8.74 14.82 -4.09
C LYS A 42 10.10 15.51 -3.97
N GLU A 43 11.12 14.79 -3.52
CA GLU A 43 12.47 15.33 -3.38
C GLU A 43 13.04 15.73 -4.74
N TYR A 44 12.81 14.91 -5.77
CA TYR A 44 13.23 15.22 -7.14
C TYR A 44 12.49 16.44 -7.69
N ALA A 45 11.18 16.57 -7.45
CA ALA A 45 10.40 17.72 -7.84
C ALA A 45 10.93 19.02 -7.21
N ILE A 46 11.26 18.99 -5.92
CA ILE A 46 11.86 20.14 -5.22
C ILE A 46 13.19 20.52 -5.86
N SER A 47 14.03 19.55 -6.16
CA SER A 47 15.34 19.75 -6.78
C SER A 47 15.21 20.34 -8.19
N LEU A 48 14.30 19.82 -9.00
CA LEU A 48 14.03 20.37 -10.35
C LEU A 48 13.52 21.80 -10.31
N THR A 49 12.62 22.11 -9.39
CA THR A 49 12.13 23.48 -9.20
C THR A 49 13.27 24.43 -8.84
N ALA A 50 14.18 23.99 -7.96
CA ALA A 50 15.34 24.80 -7.58
C ALA A 50 16.28 25.02 -8.78
N VAL A 51 16.50 24.03 -9.62
CA VAL A 51 17.30 24.16 -10.86
C VAL A 51 16.65 25.17 -11.82
N ALA A 52 15.35 25.06 -12.06
CA ALA A 52 14.63 26.00 -12.93
C ALA A 52 14.68 27.42 -12.39
N GLN A 53 14.46 27.62 -11.11
CA GLN A 53 14.56 28.93 -10.47
C GLN A 53 15.96 29.53 -10.56
N GLN A 54 17.00 28.71 -10.35
CA GLN A 54 18.39 29.15 -10.49
C GLN A 54 18.72 29.53 -11.92
N GLY A 55 18.24 28.79 -12.90
CA GLY A 55 18.45 29.06 -14.33
C GLY A 55 17.75 30.31 -14.84
N LEU A 56 16.67 30.72 -14.17
CA LEU A 56 15.91 31.93 -14.50
C LEU A 56 16.44 33.20 -13.80
N LYS A 57 17.41 33.09 -12.89
CA LYS A 57 18.09 34.20 -12.26
C LYS A 57 19.10 34.84 -13.24
N ILE A 58 18.60 35.66 -14.12
CA ILE A 58 19.40 36.40 -15.12
C ILE A 58 19.23 37.87 -14.91
N ASP A 59 20.36 38.59 -14.79
CA ASP A 59 20.33 40.05 -14.69
C ASP A 59 19.84 40.69 -16.00
N ARG A 60 19.10 41.77 -15.91
CA ARG A 60 18.55 42.48 -17.08
C ARG A 60 19.60 42.83 -18.12
N ALA A 61 20.84 43.10 -17.67
CA ALA A 61 21.95 43.45 -18.57
C ALA A 61 22.40 42.25 -19.41
N ASP A 62 22.23 41.03 -18.88
CA ASP A 62 22.62 39.77 -19.54
C ASP A 62 21.45 39.10 -20.27
N GLU A 63 20.24 39.69 -20.15
CA GLU A 63 19.05 39.21 -20.82
C GLU A 63 19.08 39.59 -22.31
N MET A 64 19.64 38.72 -23.12
CA MET A 64 19.71 38.89 -24.57
C MET A 64 18.32 38.74 -25.20
N GLN A 65 17.49 39.78 -25.05
CA GLN A 65 16.12 39.80 -25.59
C GLN A 65 16.11 39.51 -27.09
N GLY A 66 15.26 38.56 -27.50
CA GLY A 66 15.13 38.17 -28.90
C GLY A 66 16.18 37.19 -29.41
N SER A 67 17.21 36.83 -28.63
CA SER A 67 18.18 35.83 -29.05
C SER A 67 17.58 34.43 -28.98
N LEU A 68 17.99 33.56 -29.93
CA LEU A 68 17.56 32.18 -29.97
C LEU A 68 18.07 31.41 -28.74
N ILE A 69 19.24 31.72 -28.25
CA ILE A 69 19.84 31.11 -27.06
C ILE A 69 19.00 31.43 -25.84
N SER A 70 18.64 32.69 -25.65
CA SER A 70 17.78 33.10 -24.51
C SER A 70 16.41 32.42 -24.54
N LYS A 71 15.78 32.35 -25.70
CA LYS A 71 14.49 31.67 -25.88
C LYS A 71 14.60 30.18 -25.60
N SER A 72 15.61 29.54 -26.12
CA SER A 72 15.82 28.09 -25.90
C SER A 72 16.09 27.78 -24.43
N TRP A 73 16.88 28.62 -23.75
CA TRP A 73 17.16 28.46 -22.33
C TRP A 73 15.90 28.59 -21.47
N ARG A 74 15.10 29.64 -21.71
CA ARG A 74 13.83 29.82 -21.00
C ARG A 74 12.89 28.67 -21.24
N SER A 75 12.77 28.19 -22.46
CA SER A 75 11.94 27.04 -22.80
C SER A 75 12.39 25.77 -22.05
N TYR A 76 13.71 25.56 -21.94
CA TYR A 76 14.27 24.44 -21.18
C TYR A 76 13.97 24.56 -19.69
N MET A 77 14.09 25.73 -19.09
CA MET A 77 13.76 25.97 -17.69
C MET A 77 12.26 25.78 -17.42
N ASP A 78 11.41 26.25 -18.31
CA ASP A 78 9.95 26.03 -18.22
C ASP A 78 9.60 24.55 -18.28
N GLU A 79 10.30 23.79 -19.13
CA GLU A 79 10.11 22.34 -19.21
C GLU A 79 10.53 21.63 -17.91
N LEU A 80 11.64 22.06 -17.28
CA LEU A 80 12.05 21.50 -15.98
C LEU A 80 11.02 21.81 -14.89
N ASP A 81 10.46 23.02 -14.88
CA ASP A 81 9.39 23.39 -13.94
C ASP A 81 8.12 22.55 -14.16
N HIS A 82 7.78 22.33 -15.43
CA HIS A 82 6.65 21.45 -15.79
C HIS A 82 6.87 20.01 -15.33
N GLN A 83 8.05 19.45 -15.55
CA GLN A 83 8.42 18.13 -15.06
C GLN A 83 8.35 18.04 -13.54
N ALA A 84 8.82 19.07 -12.85
CA ALA A 84 8.73 19.13 -11.38
C ALA A 84 7.27 19.03 -10.89
N LYS A 85 6.37 19.77 -11.53
CA LYS A 85 4.93 19.70 -11.22
C LYS A 85 4.34 18.31 -11.47
N GLN A 86 4.78 17.66 -12.54
CA GLN A 86 4.36 16.29 -12.85
C GLN A 86 4.84 15.27 -11.82
N PHE A 87 6.09 15.34 -11.40
CA PHE A 87 6.62 14.47 -10.34
C PHE A 87 5.90 14.68 -9.01
N LYS A 88 5.61 15.93 -8.66
CA LYS A 88 4.82 16.27 -7.47
C LYS A 88 3.42 15.65 -7.54
N PHE A 89 2.74 15.82 -8.66
CA PHE A 89 1.42 15.23 -8.88
C PHE A 89 1.44 13.71 -8.78
N ASN A 90 2.42 13.05 -9.41
CA ASN A 90 2.57 11.61 -9.34
C ASN A 90 2.80 11.13 -7.90
N ALA A 91 3.60 11.84 -7.12
CA ALA A 91 3.82 11.54 -5.72
C ALA A 91 2.52 11.63 -4.90
N GLU A 92 1.71 12.64 -5.13
CA GLU A 92 0.40 12.80 -4.49
C GLU A 92 -0.55 11.65 -4.85
N GLN A 93 -0.53 11.18 -6.11
CA GLN A 93 -1.32 10.01 -6.52
C GLN A 93 -0.83 8.72 -5.85
N LEU A 94 0.46 8.54 -5.68
CA LEU A 94 1.02 7.39 -4.95
C LEU A 94 0.62 7.41 -3.46
N GLU A 95 0.55 8.58 -2.85
CA GLU A 95 0.04 8.71 -1.47
C GLU A 95 -1.43 8.29 -1.36
N VAL A 96 -2.26 8.63 -2.32
CA VAL A 96 -3.66 8.15 -2.38
C VAL A 96 -3.71 6.62 -2.47
N VAL A 97 -2.83 5.99 -3.26
CA VAL A 97 -2.74 4.53 -3.33
C VAL A 97 -2.32 3.94 -1.97
N CYS A 98 -1.38 4.57 -1.27
CA CYS A 98 -0.98 4.14 0.07
C CYS A 98 -2.14 4.20 1.07
N ASP A 99 -2.96 5.24 1.03
CA ASP A 99 -4.15 5.37 1.87
C ASP A 99 -5.17 4.26 1.57
N LYS A 100 -5.39 3.95 0.30
CA LYS A 100 -6.26 2.83 -0.12
C LYS A 100 -5.72 1.49 0.37
N LEU A 101 -4.41 1.26 0.31
CA LEU A 101 -3.80 0.04 0.84
C LEU A 101 -3.95 -0.05 2.36
N THR A 102 -3.83 1.07 3.07
CA THR A 102 -4.06 1.14 4.51
C THR A 102 -5.49 0.73 4.87
N HIS A 103 -6.49 1.29 4.18
CA HIS A 103 -7.89 0.94 4.39
C HIS A 103 -8.17 -0.52 4.05
N LEU A 104 -7.65 -1.02 2.94
CA LEU A 104 -7.80 -2.41 2.54
C LEU A 104 -7.18 -3.37 3.56
N SER A 105 -6.00 -3.05 4.10
CA SER A 105 -5.36 -3.84 5.16
C SER A 105 -6.19 -3.87 6.44
N GLN A 106 -6.76 -2.73 6.82
CA GLN A 106 -7.65 -2.65 8.00
C GLN A 106 -8.91 -3.49 7.82
N ASP A 107 -9.54 -3.42 6.65
CA ASP A 107 -10.73 -4.21 6.32
C ASP A 107 -10.42 -5.70 6.33
N LYS A 108 -9.29 -6.11 5.78
CA LYS A 108 -8.84 -7.51 5.82
C LYS A 108 -8.56 -8.00 7.24
N ARG A 109 -7.97 -7.17 8.11
CA ARG A 109 -7.76 -7.52 9.52
C ARG A 109 -9.07 -7.67 10.26
N LYS A 110 -10.04 -6.80 10.03
CA LYS A 110 -11.38 -6.90 10.62
C LYS A 110 -12.09 -8.17 10.16
N ALA A 111 -12.09 -8.46 8.86
CA ALA A 111 -12.69 -9.66 8.30
C ALA A 111 -12.03 -10.94 8.85
N ARG A 112 -10.71 -10.94 8.97
CA ARG A 112 -9.95 -12.04 9.58
C ARG A 112 -10.33 -12.27 11.04
N LYS A 113 -10.41 -11.20 11.82
CA LYS A 113 -10.80 -11.27 13.24
C LYS A 113 -12.20 -11.84 13.38
N ALA A 114 -13.17 -11.38 12.59
CA ALA A 114 -14.53 -11.88 12.57
C ALA A 114 -14.58 -13.37 12.20
N TYR A 115 -13.81 -13.79 11.20
CA TYR A 115 -13.67 -15.18 10.79
C TYR A 115 -13.11 -16.06 11.93
N GLN A 116 -12.03 -15.61 12.58
CA GLN A 116 -11.42 -16.35 13.69
C GLN A 116 -12.36 -16.50 14.89
N GLU A 117 -13.10 -15.45 15.23
CA GLU A 117 -14.11 -15.47 16.30
C GLU A 117 -15.24 -16.44 15.99
N GLU A 118 -15.75 -16.43 14.77
CA GLU A 118 -16.81 -17.35 14.34
C GLU A 118 -16.32 -18.81 14.29
N HIS A 119 -15.13 -19.03 13.79
CA HIS A 119 -14.50 -20.35 13.79
C HIS A 119 -14.33 -20.89 15.23
N ALA A 120 -13.89 -20.07 16.16
CA ALA A 120 -13.73 -20.43 17.56
C ALA A 120 -15.08 -20.78 18.20
N LYS A 121 -16.15 -20.05 17.91
CA LYS A 121 -17.51 -20.35 18.39
C LYS A 121 -18.01 -21.69 17.86
N ILE A 122 -17.82 -21.97 16.59
CA ILE A 122 -18.20 -23.24 15.96
C ILE A 122 -17.43 -24.39 16.58
N ALA A 123 -16.11 -24.27 16.76
CA ALA A 123 -15.26 -25.27 17.38
C ALA A 123 -15.71 -25.57 18.84
N ALA A 124 -16.04 -24.53 19.62
CA ALA A 124 -16.54 -24.69 20.98
C ALA A 124 -17.89 -25.42 21.03
N ARG A 125 -18.82 -25.10 20.12
CA ARG A 125 -20.09 -25.80 19.99
C ARG A 125 -19.93 -27.28 19.63
N LEU A 126 -19.04 -27.60 18.68
CA LEU A 126 -18.74 -28.97 18.27
C LEU A 126 -18.14 -29.77 19.44
N ASN A 127 -17.22 -29.19 20.18
CA ASN A 127 -16.66 -29.84 21.37
C ASN A 127 -17.71 -30.11 22.44
N HIS A 128 -18.62 -29.16 22.70
CA HIS A 128 -19.70 -29.33 23.65
C HIS A 128 -20.64 -30.46 23.23
N VAL A 129 -21.04 -30.53 21.99
CA VAL A 129 -21.89 -31.60 21.45
C VAL A 129 -21.20 -32.96 21.56
N SER A 130 -19.91 -33.03 21.23
CA SER A 130 -19.11 -34.25 21.34
C SER A 130 -19.02 -34.77 22.79
N VAL A 131 -18.78 -33.89 23.74
CA VAL A 131 -18.73 -34.24 25.18
C VAL A 131 -20.10 -34.70 25.65
N SER A 132 -21.18 -34.04 25.29
CA SER A 132 -22.54 -34.41 25.65
C SER A 132 -22.94 -35.79 25.08
N ALA A 133 -22.56 -36.07 23.84
CA ALA A 133 -22.79 -37.37 23.20
C ALA A 133 -22.01 -38.50 23.87
N ASN A 134 -20.78 -38.25 24.28
CA ASN A 134 -19.95 -39.23 24.99
C ASN A 134 -20.51 -39.50 26.42
N THR A 135 -21.04 -38.48 27.11
CA THR A 135 -21.68 -38.67 28.40
C THR A 135 -22.97 -39.46 28.32
N LEU A 136 -23.72 -39.34 27.25
CA LEU A 136 -24.94 -40.12 27.01
C LEU A 136 -24.70 -41.58 26.68
N ASN A 137 -23.54 -41.89 26.08
CA ASN A 137 -23.16 -43.25 25.72
C ASN A 137 -22.54 -44.08 26.88
N ILE A 138 -22.33 -43.47 28.05
CA ILE A 138 -21.75 -44.15 29.23
C ILE A 138 -22.87 -44.71 30.14
N HIS A 139 -24.13 -44.44 29.86
CA HIS A 139 -25.32 -44.95 30.56
C HIS A 139 -26.11 -45.89 29.67
#